data_73477602e93894919c3e94a257b1e5ac
#
_entry.id   73477602e93894919c3e94a257b1e5ac
#
_cell.length_a   1.000
_cell.length_b   1.000
_cell.length_c   1.000
_cell.angle_alpha   90.00
_cell.angle_beta   90.00
_cell.angle_gamma   90.00
#
_symmetry.space_group_name_H-M   'P 1'
#
loop_
_entity.id
_entity.type
_entity.pdbx_description
1 polymer ?
#
loop_
_entity_poly.entity_id
_entity_poly.type
_entity_poly.pdbx_seq_one_letter_code
_entity_poly.pdbx_strand_id
1 'polypeptide(L)'
;MNGAKKNNSQRLQILTQEEIAELYGAPQFNLMERSHYFLLPEKVLHSLKIMKTNGRNTSARLWFILQYGYFKAKHQFFNISYGDAKEDVTFIMAHYLPNDPLPNQLPSRRIQGKLKSQILQWMEYSDDMSRADQLVAEKVRHFASITHGLTEIFSEVINYLESKKIVLPGYARLQDVIG
;
A
#
# COMPACT_ATOMS: atom_id res chain seq x y z
N MET A 1 16.81 19.13 -40.05
CA MET A 1 16.98 18.82 -38.64
C MET A 1 15.74 19.34 -37.88
N ASN A 2 14.70 18.53 -37.73
CA ASN A 2 13.49 18.91 -37.02
C ASN A 2 13.52 18.25 -35.64
N GLY A 3 13.88 19.07 -34.64
CA GLY A 3 13.73 18.67 -33.23
C GLY A 3 12.26 18.59 -32.84
N ALA A 4 11.74 17.37 -32.62
CA ALA A 4 10.43 17.18 -32.05
C ALA A 4 10.44 17.76 -30.64
N LYS A 5 9.73 18.88 -30.43
CA LYS A 5 9.39 19.40 -29.10
C LYS A 5 8.55 18.32 -28.43
N LYS A 6 9.10 17.65 -27.40
CA LYS A 6 8.30 16.89 -26.43
C LYS A 6 7.34 17.88 -25.78
N ASN A 7 6.07 17.78 -26.14
CA ASN A 7 5.00 18.43 -25.39
C ASN A 7 5.04 17.85 -23.96
N ASN A 8 5.60 18.61 -23.03
CA ASN A 8 5.34 18.43 -21.61
C ASN A 8 3.88 18.85 -21.41
N SER A 9 2.93 17.92 -21.60
CA SER A 9 1.58 18.12 -21.12
C SER A 9 1.71 18.21 -19.58
N GLN A 10 1.53 19.41 -19.08
CA GLN A 10 1.52 19.65 -17.63
C GLN A 10 0.34 18.84 -17.07
N ARG A 11 0.64 17.77 -16.31
CA ARG A 11 -0.38 16.98 -15.64
C ARG A 11 -1.20 17.89 -14.74
N LEU A 12 -2.51 17.78 -14.81
CA LEU A 12 -3.41 18.52 -13.97
C LEU A 12 -3.22 18.12 -12.51
N GLN A 13 -2.81 19.05 -11.65
CA GLN A 13 -2.69 18.76 -10.22
C GLN A 13 -4.08 18.70 -9.58
N ILE A 14 -4.49 17.53 -9.10
CA ILE A 14 -5.81 17.29 -8.49
C ILE A 14 -5.72 17.48 -6.97
N LEU A 15 -4.66 16.99 -6.33
CA LEU A 15 -4.43 17.05 -4.89
C LEU A 15 -3.27 17.97 -4.55
N THR A 16 -3.31 18.58 -3.38
CA THR A 16 -2.17 19.29 -2.78
C THR A 16 -1.06 18.32 -2.37
N GLN A 17 0.12 18.86 -2.08
CA GLN A 17 1.24 18.01 -1.61
C GLN A 17 0.94 17.38 -0.24
N GLU A 18 0.22 18.08 0.61
CA GLU A 18 -0.21 17.60 1.93
C GLU A 18 -1.20 16.42 1.77
N GLU A 19 -2.20 16.55 0.91
CA GLU A 19 -3.16 15.47 0.63
C GLU A 19 -2.48 14.26 0.00
N ILE A 20 -1.51 14.47 -0.90
CA ILE A 20 -0.71 13.38 -1.48
C ILE A 20 0.10 12.68 -0.38
N ALA A 21 0.76 13.44 0.51
CA ALA A 21 1.53 12.87 1.61
C ALA A 21 0.63 12.10 2.59
N GLU A 22 -0.56 12.61 2.87
CA GLU A 22 -1.53 11.94 3.73
C GLU A 22 -2.02 10.62 3.11
N LEU A 23 -2.41 10.61 1.83
CA LEU A 23 -2.96 9.41 1.17
C LEU A 23 -1.89 8.38 0.81
N TYR A 24 -0.74 8.82 0.31
CA TYR A 24 0.30 7.98 -0.28
C TYR A 24 1.57 7.87 0.57
N GLY A 25 1.69 8.64 1.64
CA GLY A 25 2.77 8.51 2.61
C GLY A 25 2.65 7.25 3.44
N ALA A 26 3.79 6.69 3.85
CA ALA A 26 3.80 5.57 4.78
C ALA A 26 3.11 5.97 6.09
N PRO A 27 2.30 5.07 6.69
CA PRO A 27 1.64 5.36 7.96
C PRO A 27 2.64 5.77 9.04
N GLN A 28 2.24 6.71 9.88
CA GLN A 28 2.94 7.07 11.10
C GLN A 28 2.01 6.80 12.28
N PHE A 29 2.08 5.57 12.80
CA PHE A 29 1.16 5.11 13.82
C PHE A 29 1.55 5.60 15.22
N ASN A 30 0.56 6.03 15.99
CA ASN A 30 0.68 6.10 17.45
C ASN A 30 0.56 4.68 18.07
N LEU A 31 0.70 4.57 19.40
CA LEU A 31 0.71 3.27 20.08
C LEU A 31 -0.63 2.50 19.93
N MET A 32 -1.76 3.19 19.97
CA MET A 32 -3.08 2.58 19.81
C MET A 32 -3.28 2.07 18.38
N GLU A 33 -2.86 2.85 17.40
CA GLU A 33 -2.91 2.48 15.99
C GLU A 33 -2.00 1.28 15.69
N ARG A 34 -0.78 1.24 16.25
CA ARG A 34 0.10 0.05 16.17
C ARG A 34 -0.60 -1.19 16.68
N SER A 35 -1.21 -1.11 17.84
CA SER A 35 -1.94 -2.23 18.44
C SER A 35 -3.12 -2.67 17.59
N HIS A 36 -3.77 -1.77 16.87
CA HIS A 36 -4.88 -2.06 15.98
C HIS A 36 -4.44 -2.62 14.64
N TYR A 37 -3.51 -1.93 13.95
CA TYR A 37 -3.12 -2.29 12.59
C TYR A 37 -2.20 -3.50 12.53
N PHE A 38 -1.33 -3.69 13.52
CA PHE A 38 -0.48 -4.87 13.63
C PHE A 38 -1.14 -6.03 14.37
N LEU A 39 -2.42 -5.93 14.77
CA LEU A 39 -3.16 -7.07 15.29
C LEU A 39 -3.35 -8.11 14.18
N LEU A 40 -2.70 -9.26 14.34
CA LEU A 40 -2.69 -10.34 13.36
C LEU A 40 -3.78 -11.36 13.63
N PRO A 41 -4.60 -11.73 12.66
CA PRO A 41 -5.54 -12.84 12.76
C PRO A 41 -4.81 -14.16 13.02
N GLU A 42 -5.48 -15.13 13.63
CA GLU A 42 -4.92 -16.43 13.98
C GLU A 42 -4.30 -17.17 12.77
N LYS A 43 -4.97 -17.11 11.61
CA LYS A 43 -4.45 -17.67 10.36
C LYS A 43 -3.10 -17.07 9.96
N VAL A 44 -2.89 -15.78 10.21
CA VAL A 44 -1.65 -15.06 9.91
C VAL A 44 -0.55 -15.49 10.89
N LEU A 45 -0.88 -15.56 12.18
CA LEU A 45 0.04 -16.05 13.22
C LEU A 45 0.50 -17.49 12.94
N HIS A 46 -0.41 -18.36 12.51
CA HIS A 46 -0.08 -19.72 12.10
C HIS A 46 0.92 -19.75 10.93
N SER A 47 0.68 -18.93 9.92
CA SER A 47 1.59 -18.82 8.77
C SER A 47 2.98 -18.30 9.14
N LEU A 48 3.08 -17.37 10.10
CA LEU A 48 4.38 -16.91 10.61
C LEU A 48 5.17 -18.04 11.28
N LYS A 49 4.49 -18.95 12.01
CA LYS A 49 5.09 -20.14 12.59
C LYS A 49 5.61 -21.07 11.50
N ILE A 50 4.82 -21.32 10.44
CA ILE A 50 5.25 -22.11 9.28
C ILE A 50 6.45 -21.47 8.58
N MET A 51 6.47 -20.15 8.42
CA MET A 51 7.62 -19.45 7.84
C MET A 51 8.88 -19.68 8.65
N LYS A 52 8.81 -19.68 9.99
CA LYS A 52 9.95 -19.97 10.88
C LYS A 52 10.44 -21.40 10.68
N THR A 53 9.54 -22.37 10.67
CA THR A 53 9.85 -23.80 10.50
C THR A 53 10.50 -24.08 9.14
N ASN A 54 10.10 -23.38 8.09
CA ASN A 54 10.64 -23.49 6.74
C ASN A 54 11.95 -22.67 6.54
N GLY A 55 12.61 -22.25 7.61
CA GLY A 55 13.89 -21.54 7.56
C GLY A 55 13.81 -20.12 6.99
N ARG A 56 12.63 -19.52 6.93
CA ARG A 56 12.50 -18.11 6.54
C ARG A 56 13.07 -17.23 7.65
N ASN A 57 14.00 -16.39 7.24
CA ASN A 57 14.70 -15.49 8.15
C ASN A 57 13.77 -14.46 8.78
N THR A 58 14.19 -13.85 9.88
CA THR A 58 13.49 -12.81 10.60
C THR A 58 13.12 -11.64 9.72
N SER A 59 13.98 -11.26 8.76
CA SER A 59 13.72 -10.17 7.83
C SER A 59 12.42 -10.39 7.02
N ALA A 60 12.18 -11.59 6.51
CA ALA A 60 10.96 -11.89 5.74
C ALA A 60 9.70 -11.81 6.62
N ARG A 61 9.78 -12.32 7.87
CA ARG A 61 8.65 -12.29 8.81
C ARG A 61 8.35 -10.87 9.28
N LEU A 62 9.39 -10.11 9.65
CA LEU A 62 9.24 -8.72 10.05
C LEU A 62 8.65 -7.87 8.91
N TRP A 63 9.21 -8.00 7.70
CA TRP A 63 8.71 -7.30 6.53
C TRP A 63 7.25 -7.64 6.23
N PHE A 64 6.89 -8.91 6.36
CA PHE A 64 5.51 -9.34 6.15
C PHE A 64 4.54 -8.68 7.14
N ILE A 65 4.86 -8.68 8.45
CA ILE A 65 3.99 -8.06 9.47
C ILE A 65 3.88 -6.55 9.23
N LEU A 66 5.00 -5.89 8.94
CA LEU A 66 5.03 -4.45 8.67
C LEU A 66 4.13 -4.08 7.48
N GLN A 67 4.29 -4.78 6.35
CA GLN A 67 3.48 -4.52 5.15
C GLN A 67 2.01 -4.94 5.34
N TYR A 68 1.75 -5.97 6.13
CA TYR A 68 0.38 -6.38 6.46
C TYR A 68 -0.36 -5.26 7.21
N GLY A 69 0.25 -4.67 8.23
CA GLY A 69 -0.34 -3.55 8.97
C GLY A 69 -0.50 -2.29 8.12
N TYR A 70 0.50 -1.96 7.32
CA TYR A 70 0.44 -0.82 6.41
C TYR A 70 -0.62 -0.99 5.33
N PHE A 71 -0.72 -2.19 4.75
CA PHE A 71 -1.76 -2.51 3.78
C PHE A 71 -3.16 -2.45 4.40
N LYS A 72 -3.33 -2.91 5.63
CA LYS A 72 -4.59 -2.80 6.38
C LYS A 72 -5.02 -1.32 6.58
N ALA A 73 -4.05 -0.42 6.73
CA ALA A 73 -4.31 1.00 6.97
C ALA A 73 -4.52 1.82 5.68
N LYS A 74 -3.82 1.49 4.59
CA LYS A 74 -3.71 2.34 3.39
C LYS A 74 -4.04 1.64 2.08
N HIS A 75 -4.31 0.34 2.08
CA HIS A 75 -4.59 -0.49 0.90
C HIS A 75 -3.53 -0.40 -0.21
N GLN A 76 -2.28 -0.13 0.20
CA GLN A 76 -1.11 -0.07 -0.66
C GLN A 76 0.15 -0.58 0.05
N PHE A 77 1.19 -0.90 -0.72
CA PHE A 77 2.47 -1.35 -0.20
C PHE A 77 3.50 -0.24 -0.25
N PHE A 78 4.38 -0.20 0.75
CA PHE A 78 5.39 0.85 0.90
C PHE A 78 6.79 0.31 0.70
N ASN A 79 7.61 1.08 -0.04
CA ASN A 79 9.04 0.83 -0.14
C ASN A 79 9.75 1.63 0.96
N ILE A 80 9.79 1.04 2.16
CA ILE A 80 10.33 1.68 3.36
C ILE A 80 11.41 0.81 3.98
N SER A 81 12.49 1.41 4.46
CA SER A 81 13.53 0.70 5.21
C SER A 81 13.10 0.44 6.66
N TYR A 82 13.75 -0.52 7.32
CA TYR A 82 13.51 -0.75 8.76
C TYR A 82 13.94 0.43 9.64
N GLY A 83 14.90 1.23 9.17
CA GLY A 83 15.32 2.45 9.86
C GLY A 83 14.25 3.54 9.82
N ASP A 84 13.58 3.71 8.68
CA ASP A 84 12.52 4.71 8.52
C ASP A 84 11.24 4.30 9.27
N ALA A 85 11.01 3.00 9.46
CA ALA A 85 9.89 2.43 10.21
C ALA A 85 10.29 2.00 11.65
N LYS A 86 11.29 2.63 12.25
CA LYS A 86 11.94 2.18 13.49
C LYS A 86 10.96 1.87 14.63
N GLU A 87 9.99 2.72 14.85
CA GLU A 87 9.04 2.55 15.96
C GLU A 87 8.10 1.36 15.73
N ASP A 88 7.61 1.19 14.49
CA ASP A 88 6.76 0.07 14.11
C ASP A 88 7.54 -1.24 14.15
N VAL A 89 8.78 -1.22 13.66
CA VAL A 89 9.70 -2.35 13.74
C VAL A 89 9.96 -2.76 15.20
N THR A 90 10.22 -1.80 16.09
CA THR A 90 10.42 -2.06 17.52
C THR A 90 9.18 -2.70 18.14
N PHE A 91 7.99 -2.19 17.82
CA PHE A 91 6.73 -2.77 18.27
C PHE A 91 6.55 -4.20 17.79
N ILE A 92 6.74 -4.46 16.49
CA ILE A 92 6.58 -5.78 15.89
C ILE A 92 7.59 -6.79 16.47
N MET A 93 8.85 -6.39 16.61
CA MET A 93 9.88 -7.25 17.19
C MET A 93 9.52 -7.65 18.61
N ALA A 94 9.10 -6.70 19.45
CA ALA A 94 8.73 -6.99 20.83
C ALA A 94 7.54 -7.96 20.97
N HIS A 95 6.52 -7.82 20.09
CA HIS A 95 5.28 -8.58 20.22
C HIS A 95 5.27 -9.93 19.49
N TYR A 96 5.96 -10.03 18.35
CA TYR A 96 5.86 -11.18 17.46
C TYR A 96 7.18 -11.93 17.26
N LEU A 97 8.33 -11.27 17.49
CA LEU A 97 9.65 -11.80 17.19
C LEU A 97 10.65 -11.55 18.35
N PRO A 98 10.25 -11.71 19.63
CA PRO A 98 11.03 -11.24 20.78
C PRO A 98 12.41 -11.92 20.92
N ASN A 99 12.57 -13.12 20.37
CA ASN A 99 13.81 -13.89 20.46
C ASN A 99 14.64 -13.87 19.16
N ASP A 100 14.21 -13.08 18.19
CA ASP A 100 14.89 -13.00 16.90
C ASP A 100 15.82 -11.78 16.87
N PRO A 101 16.95 -11.85 16.18
CA PRO A 101 17.82 -10.69 15.99
C PRO A 101 17.15 -9.68 15.06
N LEU A 102 17.32 -8.40 15.34
CA LEU A 102 16.86 -7.34 14.44
C LEU A 102 17.61 -7.42 13.10
N PRO A 103 16.91 -7.61 11.98
CA PRO A 103 17.55 -7.70 10.69
C PRO A 103 18.03 -6.33 10.21
N ASN A 104 19.20 -6.31 9.55
CA ASN A 104 19.78 -5.10 8.99
C ASN A 104 19.41 -4.84 7.51
N GLN A 105 18.74 -5.78 6.87
CA GLN A 105 18.39 -5.71 5.45
C GLN A 105 16.96 -6.20 5.21
N LEU A 106 16.32 -5.59 4.22
CA LEU A 106 15.03 -6.05 3.71
C LEU A 106 15.17 -7.41 3.00
N PRO A 107 14.12 -8.23 2.94
CA PRO A 107 14.14 -9.43 2.14
C PRO A 107 14.31 -9.09 0.64
N SER A 108 14.82 -10.05 -0.13
CA SER A 108 14.98 -9.84 -1.58
C SER A 108 13.66 -9.50 -2.27
N ARG A 109 13.71 -8.77 -3.39
CA ARG A 109 12.51 -8.38 -4.17
C ARG A 109 11.62 -9.57 -4.52
N ARG A 110 12.24 -10.72 -4.83
CA ARG A 110 11.51 -11.98 -5.11
C ARG A 110 10.70 -12.45 -3.90
N ILE A 111 11.29 -12.37 -2.70
CA ILE A 111 10.59 -12.73 -1.45
C ILE A 111 9.48 -11.71 -1.16
N GLN A 112 9.78 -10.41 -1.28
CA GLN A 112 8.77 -9.35 -1.11
C GLN A 112 7.56 -9.56 -2.03
N GLY A 113 7.78 -9.89 -3.31
CA GLY A 113 6.71 -10.17 -4.27
C GLY A 113 5.80 -11.32 -3.82
N LYS A 114 6.40 -12.44 -3.35
CA LYS A 114 5.63 -13.57 -2.81
C LYS A 114 4.82 -13.20 -1.56
N LEU A 115 5.41 -12.40 -0.67
CA LEU A 115 4.74 -11.97 0.56
C LEU A 115 3.61 -10.98 0.27
N LYS A 116 3.79 -10.07 -0.70
CA LYS A 116 2.71 -9.20 -1.19
C LYS A 116 1.52 -10.01 -1.70
N SER A 117 1.77 -10.96 -2.60
CA SER A 117 0.72 -11.82 -3.14
C SER A 117 -0.03 -12.58 -2.04
N GLN A 118 0.67 -13.02 -0.99
CA GLN A 118 0.05 -13.68 0.15
C GLN A 118 -0.84 -12.73 0.97
N ILE A 119 -0.39 -11.48 1.20
CA ILE A 119 -1.21 -10.45 1.88
C ILE A 119 -2.47 -10.16 1.07
N LEU A 120 -2.35 -9.95 -0.24
CA LEU A 120 -3.48 -9.70 -1.13
C LEU A 120 -4.50 -10.83 -1.10
N GLN A 121 -4.03 -12.07 -1.20
CA GLN A 121 -4.89 -13.24 -1.13
C GLN A 121 -5.67 -13.32 0.19
N TRP A 122 -5.03 -13.00 1.31
CA TRP A 122 -5.69 -13.07 2.62
C TRP A 122 -6.66 -11.94 2.89
N MET A 123 -6.40 -10.78 2.32
CA MET A 123 -7.27 -9.62 2.41
C MET A 123 -8.29 -9.53 1.28
N GLU A 124 -8.23 -10.48 0.32
CA GLU A 124 -9.13 -10.55 -0.84
C GLU A 124 -9.01 -9.33 -1.75
N TYR A 125 -7.80 -8.75 -1.83
CA TYR A 125 -7.51 -7.64 -2.73
C TYR A 125 -6.90 -8.10 -4.04
N SER A 126 -7.19 -7.37 -5.12
CA SER A 126 -6.60 -7.54 -6.44
C SER A 126 -5.64 -6.40 -6.76
N ASP A 127 -4.49 -6.71 -7.35
CA ASP A 127 -3.52 -5.75 -7.89
C ASP A 127 -3.60 -5.65 -9.43
N ASP A 128 -4.72 -6.07 -10.03
CA ASP A 128 -4.99 -5.90 -11.45
C ASP A 128 -5.20 -4.42 -11.81
N MET A 129 -4.11 -3.78 -12.21
CA MET A 129 -4.12 -2.36 -12.58
C MET A 129 -4.91 -2.05 -13.85
N SER A 130 -5.06 -3.00 -14.79
CA SER A 130 -5.93 -2.84 -15.95
C SER A 130 -7.39 -2.75 -15.54
N ARG A 131 -7.80 -3.61 -14.64
CA ARG A 131 -9.14 -3.57 -14.05
C ARG A 131 -9.36 -2.28 -13.24
N ALA A 132 -8.35 -1.85 -12.49
CA ALA A 132 -8.40 -0.59 -11.76
C ALA A 132 -8.68 0.59 -12.71
N ASP A 133 -7.93 0.72 -13.80
CA ASP A 133 -8.12 1.81 -14.78
C ASP A 133 -9.52 1.80 -15.41
N GLN A 134 -10.06 0.62 -15.75
CA GLN A 134 -11.42 0.49 -16.28
C GLN A 134 -12.46 0.97 -15.28
N LEU A 135 -12.35 0.55 -14.02
CA LEU A 135 -13.26 0.95 -12.95
C LEU A 135 -13.19 2.45 -12.67
N VAL A 136 -11.97 3.02 -12.68
CA VAL A 136 -11.76 4.47 -12.52
C VAL A 136 -12.42 5.23 -13.66
N ALA A 137 -12.14 4.87 -14.91
CA ALA A 137 -12.71 5.55 -16.09
C ALA A 137 -14.25 5.47 -16.14
N GLU A 138 -14.84 4.37 -15.68
CA GLU A 138 -16.28 4.22 -15.55
C GLU A 138 -16.85 5.19 -14.50
N LYS A 139 -16.23 5.24 -13.32
CA LYS A 139 -16.66 6.08 -12.21
C LYS A 139 -16.45 7.56 -12.48
N VAL A 140 -15.33 7.95 -13.07
CA VAL A 140 -15.07 9.35 -13.46
C VAL A 140 -16.18 9.87 -14.38
N ARG A 141 -16.56 9.11 -15.40
CA ARG A 141 -17.67 9.48 -16.30
C ARG A 141 -19.00 9.65 -15.56
N HIS A 142 -19.26 8.82 -14.57
CA HIS A 142 -20.46 8.92 -13.74
C HIS A 142 -20.41 10.17 -12.85
N PHE A 143 -19.33 10.39 -12.10
CA PHE A 143 -19.22 11.51 -11.17
C PHE A 143 -19.08 12.87 -11.86
N ALA A 144 -18.42 12.94 -13.01
CA ALA A 144 -18.32 14.17 -13.79
C ALA A 144 -19.69 14.73 -14.24
N SER A 145 -20.73 13.90 -14.25
CA SER A 145 -22.10 14.34 -14.52
C SER A 145 -22.84 14.89 -13.28
N ILE A 146 -22.30 14.68 -12.07
CA ILE A 146 -22.95 14.99 -10.80
C ILE A 146 -22.19 16.07 -10.03
N THR A 147 -20.85 16.04 -10.05
CA THR A 147 -19.99 16.99 -9.33
C THR A 147 -18.98 17.63 -10.28
N HIS A 148 -18.56 18.85 -9.96
CA HIS A 148 -17.58 19.59 -10.75
C HIS A 148 -16.20 19.68 -10.07
N GLY A 149 -16.06 19.12 -8.86
CA GLY A 149 -14.82 19.16 -8.11
C GLY A 149 -13.92 17.95 -8.41
N LEU A 150 -12.71 18.16 -8.98
CA LEU A 150 -11.77 17.06 -9.26
C LEU A 150 -11.32 16.33 -8.00
N THR A 151 -11.13 17.04 -6.89
CA THR A 151 -10.78 16.45 -5.59
C THR A 151 -11.89 15.55 -5.06
N GLU A 152 -13.14 15.94 -5.23
CA GLU A 152 -14.31 15.12 -4.87
C GLU A 152 -14.37 13.85 -5.72
N ILE A 153 -14.19 13.98 -7.04
CA ILE A 153 -14.14 12.83 -7.96
C ILE A 153 -13.01 11.88 -7.55
N PHE A 154 -11.84 12.43 -7.21
CA PHE A 154 -10.70 11.63 -6.78
C PHE A 154 -11.00 10.83 -5.50
N SER A 155 -11.60 11.47 -4.49
CA SER A 155 -11.99 10.82 -3.23
C SER A 155 -13.02 9.72 -3.46
N GLU A 156 -14.03 9.96 -4.28
CA GLU A 156 -15.05 8.97 -4.62
C GLU A 156 -14.48 7.77 -5.39
N VAL A 157 -13.51 8.03 -6.27
CA VAL A 157 -12.79 6.95 -6.99
C VAL A 157 -12.01 6.08 -6.00
N ILE A 158 -11.31 6.66 -5.02
CA ILE A 158 -10.59 5.90 -3.99
C ILE A 158 -11.57 5.01 -3.22
N ASN A 159 -12.65 5.59 -2.69
CA ASN A 159 -13.69 4.85 -1.96
C ASN A 159 -14.27 3.71 -2.79
N TYR A 160 -14.47 3.95 -4.08
CA TYR A 160 -14.98 2.93 -4.99
C TYR A 160 -13.98 1.77 -5.20
N LEU A 161 -12.70 2.08 -5.45
CA LEU A 161 -11.66 1.06 -5.60
C LEU A 161 -11.54 0.21 -4.33
N GLU A 162 -11.58 0.84 -3.16
CA GLU A 162 -11.58 0.16 -1.87
C GLU A 162 -12.78 -0.78 -1.73
N SER A 163 -13.99 -0.32 -2.06
CA SER A 163 -15.21 -1.14 -2.03
C SER A 163 -15.13 -2.35 -2.97
N LYS A 164 -14.33 -2.27 -4.03
CA LYS A 164 -14.07 -3.35 -4.99
C LYS A 164 -12.86 -4.20 -4.63
N LYS A 165 -12.24 -3.95 -3.47
CA LYS A 165 -11.04 -4.65 -3.04
C LYS A 165 -9.91 -4.58 -4.06
N ILE A 166 -9.69 -3.41 -4.62
CA ILE A 166 -8.58 -3.12 -5.54
C ILE A 166 -7.48 -2.39 -4.77
N VAL A 167 -6.24 -2.82 -4.96
CA VAL A 167 -5.06 -2.11 -4.43
C VAL A 167 -5.07 -0.68 -4.96
N LEU A 168 -4.84 0.31 -4.09
CA LEU A 168 -4.83 1.71 -4.48
C LEU A 168 -3.72 1.97 -5.50
N PRO A 169 -4.06 2.40 -6.75
CA PRO A 169 -3.07 2.80 -7.73
C PRO A 169 -2.31 4.04 -7.27
N GLY A 170 -1.05 4.17 -7.67
CA GLY A 170 -0.27 5.37 -7.34
C GLY A 170 -0.89 6.65 -7.89
N TYR A 171 -0.68 7.79 -7.19
CA TYR A 171 -1.26 9.08 -7.51
C TYR A 171 -1.14 9.48 -8.99
N ALA A 172 0.07 9.37 -9.56
CA ALA A 172 0.32 9.72 -10.96
C ALA A 172 -0.57 8.93 -11.94
N ARG A 173 -0.85 7.65 -11.63
CA ARG A 173 -1.73 6.81 -12.46
C ARG A 173 -3.18 7.24 -12.37
N LEU A 174 -3.67 7.50 -11.16
CA LEU A 174 -5.04 8.00 -10.98
C LEU A 174 -5.21 9.39 -11.60
N GLN A 175 -4.23 10.26 -11.45
CA GLN A 175 -4.19 11.58 -12.05
C GLN A 175 -4.32 11.52 -13.59
N ASP A 176 -3.62 10.56 -14.23
CA ASP A 176 -3.66 10.37 -15.69
C ASP A 176 -5.02 9.83 -16.20
N VAL A 177 -5.79 9.14 -15.36
CA VAL A 177 -7.11 8.59 -15.75
C VAL A 177 -8.25 9.56 -15.41
N ILE A 178 -8.10 10.38 -14.39
CA ILE A 178 -9.12 11.33 -13.92
C ILE A 178 -9.03 12.67 -14.67
N GLY A 179 -7.81 13.14 -15.01
CA GLY A 179 -7.54 14.41 -15.70
C GLY A 179 -7.58 14.27 -17.20
#